data_0ea5407dd0674cb8abb6bba5a1a9785e
#
_entry.id   0ea5407dd0674cb8abb6bba5a1a9785e
#
_cell.length_a   1.000
_cell.length_b   1.000
_cell.length_c   1.000
_cell.angle_alpha   90.00
_cell.angle_beta   90.00
_cell.angle_gamma   90.00
#
_symmetry.space_group_name_H-M   'P 1'
#
loop_
_entity.id
_entity.type
_entity.pdbx_description
1 polymer ?
#
loop_
_entity_poly.entity_id
_entity_poly.type
_entity_poly.pdbx_seq_one_letter_code
_entity_poly.pdbx_strand_id
1 'polypeptide(L)'
;MSRDNKTTSGKDPARTLRRAKGPATDPAGEVVSPSSLLTDCDMPGIRGELASADVQDICLLEGSLATFSQPAAICGLDSPGATASEAILRERTRELMAALRRKAEYLDEHSRCVGMLSTMLALDMGLPQEWAADFEWVGGLHDAGKLAVSGKVLRKPGKLSPEEYEEIKAHPEHSETLIAPLARLMGCDWAAPAVRHHHERIDGMGYPDSLAGEDIPLEARIIAVCDAYDAMAGRRPYQGSLAESTIRENLAAAGGSHLDQSIVAVFLDKLSYYRERIYASA
;
A
#
# COMPACT_ATOMS: atom_id res chain seq x y z
N MET A 1 -60.82 19.29 1.87
CA MET A 1 -59.80 18.75 0.94
C MET A 1 -58.44 19.07 1.50
N SER A 2 -57.88 18.15 2.27
CA SER A 2 -56.56 18.26 2.88
C SER A 2 -55.80 17.00 2.52
N ARG A 3 -54.62 17.13 1.89
CA ARG A 3 -53.76 15.99 1.48
C ARG A 3 -52.61 15.89 2.47
N ASP A 4 -52.65 14.84 3.26
CA ASP A 4 -51.54 14.45 4.13
C ASP A 4 -50.39 13.90 3.29
N ASN A 5 -49.24 14.48 3.45
CA ASN A 5 -47.97 14.05 2.83
C ASN A 5 -47.17 13.27 3.87
N LYS A 6 -47.18 11.93 3.79
CA LYS A 6 -46.34 11.05 4.63
C LYS A 6 -44.94 10.97 4.05
N THR A 7 -43.98 11.57 4.71
CA THR A 7 -42.55 11.34 4.51
C THR A 7 -42.17 10.00 5.12
N THR A 8 -41.75 9.08 4.27
CA THR A 8 -41.17 7.81 4.69
C THR A 8 -39.67 8.03 4.97
N SER A 9 -39.31 7.95 6.26
CA SER A 9 -37.94 7.89 6.73
C SER A 9 -37.28 6.58 6.31
N GLY A 10 -36.30 6.64 5.40
CA GLY A 10 -35.41 5.52 5.06
C GLY A 10 -34.54 5.18 6.24
N LYS A 11 -34.57 3.95 6.70
CA LYS A 11 -33.70 3.42 7.73
C LYS A 11 -32.35 3.05 7.11
N ASP A 12 -31.29 3.66 7.60
CA ASP A 12 -29.89 3.33 7.37
C ASP A 12 -29.60 1.89 7.88
N PRO A 13 -29.04 0.98 7.08
CA PRO A 13 -28.74 -0.39 7.49
C PRO A 13 -27.49 -0.55 8.37
N ALA A 14 -26.78 0.52 8.74
CA ALA A 14 -25.51 0.46 9.47
C ALA A 14 -25.63 0.30 11.00
N ARG A 15 -26.82 0.08 11.57
CA ARG A 15 -27.01 0.11 13.03
C ARG A 15 -27.38 -1.21 13.68
N THR A 16 -26.78 -2.35 13.32
CA THR A 16 -26.87 -3.56 14.17
C THR A 16 -25.76 -4.56 13.85
N LEU A 17 -24.55 -4.37 14.40
CA LEU A 17 -23.62 -5.50 14.56
C LEU A 17 -23.17 -5.56 16.01
N ARG A 18 -23.60 -6.60 16.69
CA ARG A 18 -23.28 -6.93 18.08
C ARG A 18 -21.85 -7.45 18.20
N ARG A 19 -21.20 -7.04 19.27
CA ARG A 19 -19.92 -7.48 19.81
C ARG A 19 -19.64 -8.97 19.60
N ALA A 20 -18.58 -9.31 18.90
CA ALA A 20 -18.00 -10.65 18.80
C ALA A 20 -16.66 -10.71 19.57
N LYS A 21 -16.35 -11.89 20.01
CA LYS A 21 -15.43 -12.37 21.06
C LYS A 21 -13.96 -12.10 20.80
N GLY A 22 -13.19 -12.01 21.87
CA GLY A 22 -11.77 -11.96 22.15
C GLY A 22 -10.71 -12.14 21.04
N PRO A 23 -9.46 -11.70 21.32
CA PRO A 23 -8.38 -11.63 20.34
C PRO A 23 -7.84 -13.01 19.94
N ALA A 24 -7.34 -13.12 18.69
CA ALA A 24 -6.67 -14.30 18.17
C ALA A 24 -5.29 -14.50 18.83
N THR A 25 -4.91 -15.74 19.08
CA THR A 25 -3.59 -16.11 19.63
C THR A 25 -2.78 -16.91 18.60
N ASP A 26 -1.45 -16.78 18.65
CA ASP A 26 -0.52 -17.57 17.84
C ASP A 26 -0.45 -19.04 18.30
N PRO A 27 0.28 -19.93 17.57
CA PRO A 27 0.46 -21.33 17.96
C PRO A 27 1.17 -21.54 19.30
N ALA A 28 1.78 -20.51 19.88
CA ALA A 28 2.40 -20.51 21.20
C ALA A 28 1.48 -19.96 22.30
N GLY A 29 0.25 -19.50 21.93
CA GLY A 29 -0.75 -19.04 22.90
C GLY A 29 -0.63 -17.56 23.30
N GLU A 30 0.23 -16.80 22.66
CA GLU A 30 0.29 -15.35 22.84
C GLU A 30 -0.71 -14.62 21.97
N VAL A 31 -1.34 -13.58 22.54
CA VAL A 31 -2.26 -12.69 21.82
C VAL A 31 -1.47 -11.90 20.78
N VAL A 32 -1.63 -12.24 19.51
CA VAL A 32 -1.01 -11.50 18.42
C VAL A 32 -1.75 -10.17 18.29
N SER A 33 -1.11 -9.09 18.68
CA SER A 33 -1.64 -7.75 18.47
C SER A 33 -1.70 -7.47 16.96
N PRO A 34 -2.84 -6.96 16.42
CA PRO A 34 -2.91 -6.50 15.03
C PRO A 34 -1.78 -5.53 14.67
N SER A 35 -1.31 -4.74 15.62
CA SER A 35 -0.17 -3.83 15.44
C SER A 35 1.14 -4.54 15.09
N SER A 36 1.37 -5.76 15.56
CA SER A 36 2.61 -6.50 15.26
C SER A 36 2.61 -7.11 13.86
N LEU A 37 1.44 -7.24 13.24
CA LEU A 37 1.28 -7.74 11.86
C LEU A 37 1.31 -6.61 10.83
N LEU A 38 0.99 -5.39 11.26
CA LEU A 38 0.93 -4.20 10.41
C LEU A 38 2.18 -3.31 10.53
N THR A 39 3.05 -3.57 11.51
CA THR A 39 4.37 -2.92 11.55
C THR A 39 5.25 -3.60 10.51
N ASP A 40 5.50 -2.90 9.45
CA ASP A 40 6.47 -3.21 8.44
C ASP A 40 7.76 -3.75 9.02
N CYS A 41 8.25 -4.84 8.43
CA CYS A 41 9.65 -5.19 8.47
C CYS A 41 10.23 -5.87 9.72
N ASP A 42 9.53 -6.73 10.41
CA ASP A 42 10.20 -7.81 11.15
C ASP A 42 10.60 -8.93 10.16
N MET A 43 11.67 -8.71 9.40
CA MET A 43 12.20 -9.71 8.47
C MET A 43 13.60 -10.17 8.89
N PRO A 44 13.82 -11.47 9.15
CA PRO A 44 15.16 -12.02 9.37
C PRO A 44 15.90 -12.30 8.06
N GLY A 45 17.08 -11.69 7.95
CA GLY A 45 18.31 -12.17 7.32
C GLY A 45 18.37 -12.54 5.85
N ILE A 46 18.99 -11.65 5.06
CA ILE A 46 19.82 -12.07 3.91
C ILE A 46 21.24 -11.59 4.16
N ARG A 47 22.20 -12.54 4.23
CA ARG A 47 23.63 -12.24 4.16
C ARG A 47 24.04 -12.14 2.70
N GLY A 48 24.55 -11.00 2.29
CA GLY A 48 25.18 -10.78 1.00
C GLY A 48 25.61 -9.32 0.90
N GLU A 49 26.91 -9.09 0.87
CA GLU A 49 27.51 -7.77 0.70
C GLU A 49 27.07 -7.17 -0.64
N LEU A 50 26.39 -6.03 -0.60
CA LEU A 50 26.26 -5.12 -1.71
C LEU A 50 26.68 -3.73 -1.22
N ALA A 51 27.63 -3.17 -1.97
CA ALA A 51 28.24 -1.88 -1.72
C ALA A 51 27.17 -0.75 -1.63
N SER A 52 27.47 0.20 -0.79
CA SER A 52 26.72 1.43 -0.55
C SER A 52 26.36 2.15 -1.86
N ALA A 53 25.09 2.18 -2.20
CA ALA A 53 24.57 3.21 -3.08
C ALA A 53 24.18 4.38 -2.17
N ASP A 54 24.96 5.45 -2.23
CA ASP A 54 24.79 6.65 -1.43
C ASP A 54 23.53 7.42 -1.85
N VAL A 55 22.97 8.16 -0.90
CA VAL A 55 21.86 9.11 -1.06
C VAL A 55 22.11 10.12 -2.20
N GLN A 56 23.37 10.30 -2.62
CA GLN A 56 23.77 11.13 -3.76
C GLN A 56 23.18 10.66 -5.10
N ASP A 57 22.85 9.37 -5.26
CA ASP A 57 22.22 8.86 -6.49
C ASP A 57 20.75 9.31 -6.63
N ILE A 58 20.09 9.71 -5.55
CA ILE A 58 18.71 10.21 -5.57
C ILE A 58 18.65 11.65 -6.08
N CYS A 59 19.65 12.48 -5.75
CA CYS A 59 19.74 13.87 -6.23
C CYS A 59 20.10 13.97 -7.72
N LEU A 60 20.66 12.93 -8.35
CA LEU A 60 20.99 12.92 -9.77
C LEU A 60 19.77 12.71 -10.68
N LEU A 61 18.61 12.34 -10.13
CA LEU A 61 17.36 12.21 -10.90
C LEU A 61 16.79 13.56 -11.38
N GLU A 62 17.24 14.68 -10.84
CA GLU A 62 16.83 16.02 -11.30
C GLU A 62 17.55 16.51 -12.57
N GLY A 63 18.61 15.87 -13.01
CA GLY A 63 19.56 16.41 -14.01
C GLY A 63 19.80 15.62 -15.28
N SER A 64 19.30 14.39 -15.46
CA SER A 64 19.68 13.58 -16.62
C SER A 64 18.50 13.09 -17.46
N LEU A 65 18.26 13.76 -18.58
CA LEU A 65 17.32 13.40 -19.66
C LEU A 65 18.00 12.53 -20.75
N ALA A 66 18.95 11.66 -20.44
CA ALA A 66 19.67 10.88 -21.45
C ALA A 66 19.72 9.38 -21.15
N THR A 67 19.09 8.66 -22.04
CA THR A 67 19.31 7.27 -22.52
C THR A 67 19.47 6.13 -21.53
N PHE A 68 18.45 5.25 -21.46
CA PHE A 68 18.63 3.84 -21.08
C PHE A 68 17.69 2.89 -21.84
N SER A 69 18.22 1.72 -22.20
CA SER A 69 17.59 0.65 -22.96
C SER A 69 16.59 -0.19 -22.16
N GLN A 70 15.66 -0.81 -22.85
CA GLN A 70 14.41 -1.44 -22.44
C GLN A 70 14.46 -2.48 -21.32
N PRO A 71 13.39 -2.53 -20.51
CA PRO A 71 12.89 -3.76 -19.89
C PRO A 71 11.37 -3.96 -19.99
N ALA A 72 10.92 -5.09 -19.46
CA ALA A 72 9.64 -5.73 -19.62
C ALA A 72 8.42 -4.93 -19.07
N ALA A 73 7.27 -5.19 -19.69
CA ALA A 73 5.99 -4.52 -19.54
C ALA A 73 5.47 -4.45 -18.09
N ILE A 74 5.05 -3.26 -17.68
CA ILE A 74 4.07 -3.05 -16.62
C ILE A 74 2.70 -3.21 -17.29
N CYS A 75 1.87 -4.12 -16.78
CA CYS A 75 0.62 -4.52 -17.37
C CYS A 75 -0.34 -3.32 -17.51
N GLY A 76 -0.80 -3.05 -18.73
CA GLY A 76 -1.88 -2.09 -19.00
C GLY A 76 -1.48 -0.77 -19.68
N LEU A 77 -0.23 -0.36 -19.63
CA LEU A 77 0.22 0.96 -20.13
C LEU A 77 0.72 0.97 -21.60
N ASP A 78 0.64 -0.12 -22.33
CA ASP A 78 1.11 -0.21 -23.73
C ASP A 78 0.00 0.08 -24.74
N SER A 79 -0.74 1.20 -24.56
CA SER A 79 -1.72 1.62 -25.56
C SER A 79 -1.06 2.50 -26.64
N PRO A 80 -1.29 2.22 -27.94
CA PRO A 80 -0.89 3.14 -29.00
C PRO A 80 -1.71 4.43 -28.90
N GLY A 81 -1.05 5.55 -28.58
CA GLY A 81 -1.68 6.85 -28.41
C GLY A 81 -1.36 7.56 -27.09
N ALA A 82 -0.46 7.00 -26.28
CA ALA A 82 -0.04 7.62 -25.03
C ALA A 82 0.49 9.05 -25.20
N THR A 83 0.07 9.94 -24.31
CA THR A 83 0.58 11.31 -24.23
C THR A 83 2.06 11.32 -23.80
N ALA A 84 2.75 12.44 -24.07
CA ALA A 84 4.13 12.63 -23.62
C ALA A 84 4.25 12.51 -22.09
N SER A 85 3.24 12.98 -21.34
CA SER A 85 3.18 12.86 -19.87
C SER A 85 3.10 11.42 -19.42
N GLU A 86 2.25 10.61 -20.04
CA GLU A 86 2.14 9.18 -19.74
C GLU A 86 3.42 8.42 -20.07
N ALA A 87 4.12 8.78 -21.14
CA ALA A 87 5.41 8.16 -21.47
C ALA A 87 6.48 8.48 -20.41
N ILE A 88 6.52 9.72 -19.92
CA ILE A 88 7.41 10.13 -18.84
C ILE A 88 7.05 9.39 -17.54
N LEU A 89 5.77 9.32 -17.17
CA LEU A 89 5.31 8.57 -15.99
C LEU A 89 5.78 7.12 -16.05
N ARG A 90 5.55 6.43 -17.17
CA ARG A 90 5.97 5.04 -17.36
C ARG A 90 7.46 4.85 -17.16
N GLU A 91 8.26 5.70 -17.75
CA GLU A 91 9.72 5.60 -17.65
C GLU A 91 10.18 5.83 -16.21
N ARG A 92 9.67 6.88 -15.55
CA ARG A 92 10.02 7.15 -14.15
C ARG A 92 9.55 6.07 -13.18
N THR A 93 8.36 5.53 -13.40
CA THR A 93 7.86 4.38 -12.60
C THR A 93 8.77 3.18 -12.77
N ARG A 94 9.19 2.85 -14.01
CA ARG A 94 10.14 1.75 -14.26
C ARG A 94 11.49 1.99 -13.56
N GLU A 95 12.04 3.19 -13.64
CA GLU A 95 13.30 3.55 -12.98
C GLU A 95 13.23 3.36 -11.47
N LEU A 96 12.15 3.86 -10.84
CA LEU A 96 11.92 3.72 -9.40
C LEU A 96 11.72 2.25 -8.99
N MET A 97 10.91 1.49 -9.72
CA MET A 97 10.70 0.06 -9.47
C MET A 97 12.00 -0.74 -9.64
N ALA A 98 12.80 -0.44 -10.68
CA ALA A 98 14.10 -1.07 -10.85
C ALA A 98 15.09 -0.72 -9.73
N ALA A 99 15.03 0.49 -9.20
CA ALA A 99 15.84 0.89 -8.05
C ALA A 99 15.39 0.17 -6.77
N LEU A 100 14.07 0.06 -6.52
CA LEU A 100 13.52 -0.71 -5.40
C LEU A 100 13.94 -2.18 -5.46
N ARG A 101 13.85 -2.82 -6.63
CA ARG A 101 14.32 -4.19 -6.84
C ARG A 101 15.79 -4.37 -6.51
N ARG A 102 16.66 -3.43 -6.92
CA ARG A 102 18.07 -3.47 -6.55
C ARG A 102 18.30 -3.29 -5.06
N LYS A 103 17.45 -2.51 -4.40
CA LYS A 103 17.52 -2.25 -2.95
C LYS A 103 17.11 -3.48 -2.15
N ALA A 104 15.96 -4.09 -2.51
CA ALA A 104 15.46 -5.34 -1.96
C ALA A 104 14.44 -5.96 -2.95
N GLU A 105 14.73 -7.18 -3.41
CA GLU A 105 13.97 -7.84 -4.48
C GLU A 105 12.47 -7.98 -4.16
N TYR A 106 12.12 -8.24 -2.90
CA TYR A 106 10.72 -8.39 -2.48
C TYR A 106 9.90 -7.09 -2.61
N LEU A 107 10.53 -5.91 -2.60
CA LEU A 107 9.81 -4.63 -2.72
C LEU A 107 9.17 -4.45 -4.10
N ASP A 108 9.77 -4.96 -5.16
CA ASP A 108 9.24 -4.88 -6.51
C ASP A 108 7.92 -5.68 -6.67
N GLU A 109 7.92 -6.93 -6.20
CA GLU A 109 6.73 -7.77 -6.26
C GLU A 109 5.61 -7.21 -5.37
N HIS A 110 5.92 -6.85 -4.14
CA HIS A 110 5.02 -6.21 -3.20
C HIS A 110 4.37 -4.94 -3.80
N SER A 111 5.19 -4.00 -4.26
CA SER A 111 4.73 -2.76 -4.87
C SER A 111 3.77 -3.02 -6.03
N ARG A 112 4.10 -3.96 -6.93
CA ARG A 112 3.24 -4.34 -8.04
C ARG A 112 1.91 -4.93 -7.57
N CYS A 113 1.93 -5.81 -6.58
CA CYS A 113 0.71 -6.42 -6.02
C CYS A 113 -0.18 -5.36 -5.37
N VAL A 114 0.39 -4.45 -4.57
CA VAL A 114 -0.38 -3.38 -3.91
C VAL A 114 -1.01 -2.45 -4.95
N GLY A 115 -0.30 -2.06 -6.01
CA GLY A 115 -0.87 -1.26 -7.10
C GLY A 115 -2.07 -1.93 -7.76
N MET A 116 -1.93 -3.19 -8.16
CA MET A 116 -3.01 -3.96 -8.79
C MET A 116 -4.21 -4.15 -7.84
N LEU A 117 -3.96 -4.51 -6.59
CA LEU A 117 -5.00 -4.68 -5.57
C LEU A 117 -5.76 -3.38 -5.33
N SER A 118 -5.05 -2.25 -5.22
CA SER A 118 -5.66 -0.94 -4.99
C SER A 118 -6.55 -0.52 -6.16
N THR A 119 -6.13 -0.78 -7.40
CA THR A 119 -6.94 -0.56 -8.59
C THR A 119 -8.23 -1.38 -8.57
N MET A 120 -8.12 -2.68 -8.28
CA MET A 120 -9.27 -3.58 -8.23
C MET A 120 -10.24 -3.20 -7.12
N LEU A 121 -9.73 -2.90 -5.92
CA LEU A 121 -10.52 -2.47 -4.78
C LEU A 121 -11.24 -1.14 -5.05
N ALA A 122 -10.56 -0.17 -5.64
CA ALA A 122 -11.16 1.11 -6.02
C ALA A 122 -12.33 0.92 -7.00
N LEU A 123 -12.20 0.03 -7.99
CA LEU A 123 -13.30 -0.33 -8.90
C LEU A 123 -14.46 -1.02 -8.18
N ASP A 124 -14.19 -1.97 -7.27
CA ASP A 124 -15.22 -2.66 -6.49
C ASP A 124 -15.91 -1.74 -5.47
N MET A 125 -15.25 -0.66 -5.06
CA MET A 125 -15.86 0.44 -4.30
C MET A 125 -16.70 1.40 -5.16
N GLY A 126 -16.69 1.24 -6.48
CA GLY A 126 -17.47 2.06 -7.41
C GLY A 126 -16.82 3.39 -7.80
N LEU A 127 -15.51 3.55 -7.58
CA LEU A 127 -14.78 4.71 -8.07
C LEU A 127 -14.73 4.73 -9.60
N PRO A 128 -14.71 5.92 -10.25
CA PRO A 128 -14.59 6.03 -11.69
C PRO A 128 -13.35 5.30 -12.22
N GLN A 129 -13.51 4.62 -13.38
CA GLN A 129 -12.43 3.81 -13.96
C GLN A 129 -11.14 4.62 -14.21
N GLU A 130 -11.28 5.86 -14.64
CA GLU A 130 -10.14 6.77 -14.87
C GLU A 130 -9.37 7.02 -13.57
N TRP A 131 -10.09 7.24 -12.48
CA TRP A 131 -9.48 7.43 -11.16
C TRP A 131 -8.86 6.13 -10.63
N ALA A 132 -9.59 5.02 -10.73
CA ALA A 132 -9.10 3.71 -10.29
C ALA A 132 -7.81 3.29 -11.02
N ALA A 133 -7.65 3.65 -12.30
CA ALA A 133 -6.45 3.33 -13.07
C ALA A 133 -5.16 3.95 -12.50
N ASP A 134 -5.26 5.13 -11.87
CA ASP A 134 -4.10 5.78 -11.26
C ASP A 134 -3.58 5.04 -10.02
N PHE A 135 -4.41 4.25 -9.36
CA PHE A 135 -3.96 3.44 -8.21
C PHE A 135 -2.88 2.42 -8.58
N GLU A 136 -2.80 1.98 -9.84
CA GLU A 136 -1.77 1.04 -10.27
C GLU A 136 -0.36 1.61 -10.06
N TRP A 137 -0.13 2.86 -10.48
CA TRP A 137 1.17 3.50 -10.31
C TRP A 137 1.35 4.12 -8.93
N VAL A 138 0.30 4.71 -8.34
CA VAL A 138 0.36 5.33 -7.00
C VAL A 138 0.58 4.27 -5.93
N GLY A 139 -0.24 3.21 -5.90
CA GLY A 139 -0.08 2.08 -5.00
C GLY A 139 1.23 1.31 -5.27
N GLY A 140 1.63 1.22 -6.56
CA GLY A 140 2.92 0.64 -6.93
C GLY A 140 4.13 1.42 -6.43
N LEU A 141 4.00 2.72 -6.20
CA LEU A 141 5.09 3.59 -5.72
C LEU A 141 4.91 4.06 -4.27
N HIS A 142 3.92 3.53 -3.53
CA HIS A 142 3.68 3.96 -2.15
C HIS A 142 4.94 3.87 -1.27
N ASP A 143 5.75 2.86 -1.51
CA ASP A 143 6.98 2.53 -0.80
C ASP A 143 8.27 3.05 -1.46
N ALA A 144 8.17 3.90 -2.49
CA ALA A 144 9.34 4.41 -3.21
C ALA A 144 10.37 5.09 -2.27
N GLY A 145 9.92 5.70 -1.19
CA GLY A 145 10.77 6.32 -0.18
C GLY A 145 11.65 5.36 0.60
N LYS A 146 11.40 4.04 0.55
CA LYS A 146 12.32 3.03 1.10
C LYS A 146 13.69 3.03 0.40
N LEU A 147 13.81 3.70 -0.75
CA LEU A 147 15.12 3.97 -1.37
C LEU A 147 16.03 4.80 -0.46
N ALA A 148 15.50 5.69 0.36
CA ALA A 148 16.25 6.50 1.31
C ALA A 148 16.64 5.75 2.60
N VAL A 149 15.94 4.65 2.94
CA VAL A 149 16.21 3.84 4.13
C VAL A 149 17.49 3.04 3.93
N SER A 150 18.34 2.95 4.96
CA SER A 150 19.60 2.21 4.86
C SER A 150 19.36 0.71 4.59
N GLY A 151 20.21 0.13 3.74
CA GLY A 151 20.12 -1.30 3.44
C GLY A 151 20.37 -2.20 4.66
N LYS A 152 21.01 -1.67 5.71
CA LYS A 152 21.22 -2.39 6.98
C LYS A 152 19.90 -2.53 7.72
N VAL A 153 19.10 -1.49 7.75
CA VAL A 153 17.79 -1.46 8.41
C VAL A 153 16.80 -2.31 7.63
N LEU A 154 16.68 -2.10 6.31
CA LEU A 154 15.74 -2.87 5.46
C LEU A 154 15.99 -4.38 5.46
N ARG A 155 17.23 -4.81 5.65
CA ARG A 155 17.61 -6.24 5.64
C ARG A 155 18.02 -6.77 7.01
N LYS A 156 17.68 -6.05 8.09
CA LYS A 156 18.02 -6.47 9.44
C LYS A 156 17.23 -7.72 9.83
N PRO A 157 17.88 -8.81 10.24
CA PRO A 157 17.17 -9.94 10.81
C PRO A 157 16.71 -9.61 12.24
N GLY A 158 15.41 -9.72 12.52
CA GLY A 158 14.83 -9.51 13.84
C GLY A 158 14.36 -8.09 14.09
N LYS A 159 14.10 -7.76 15.34
CA LYS A 159 13.48 -6.48 15.74
C LYS A 159 14.38 -5.28 15.48
N LEU A 160 13.78 -4.21 15.00
CA LEU A 160 14.43 -2.92 14.83
C LEU A 160 14.65 -2.25 16.19
N SER A 161 15.71 -1.45 16.33
CA SER A 161 15.83 -0.51 17.43
C SER A 161 14.84 0.65 17.24
N PRO A 162 14.56 1.44 18.29
CA PRO A 162 13.72 2.63 18.14
C PRO A 162 14.22 3.60 17.05
N GLU A 163 15.54 3.78 16.96
CA GLU A 163 16.17 4.66 15.95
C GLU A 163 16.02 4.10 14.53
N GLU A 164 16.22 2.80 14.34
CA GLU A 164 16.01 2.12 13.07
C GLU A 164 14.54 2.14 12.64
N TYR A 165 13.62 2.04 13.60
CA TYR A 165 12.19 2.15 13.34
C TYR A 165 11.81 3.58 12.90
N GLU A 166 12.38 4.63 13.53
CA GLU A 166 12.18 6.01 13.08
C GLU A 166 12.75 6.24 11.66
N GLU A 167 13.88 5.60 11.32
CA GLU A 167 14.42 5.68 9.95
C GLU A 167 13.42 5.11 8.93
N ILE A 168 12.79 3.97 9.22
CA ILE A 168 11.77 3.40 8.34
C ILE A 168 10.53 4.30 8.27
N LYS A 169 10.06 4.82 9.40
CA LYS A 169 8.86 5.69 9.46
C LYS A 169 8.95 6.95 8.60
N ALA A 170 10.15 7.35 8.20
CA ALA A 170 10.35 8.47 7.28
C ALA A 170 10.03 8.14 5.82
N HIS A 171 9.88 6.85 5.42
CA HIS A 171 9.71 6.52 4.01
C HIS A 171 8.43 7.09 3.36
N PRO A 172 7.27 7.29 4.04
CA PRO A 172 6.12 7.89 3.39
C PRO A 172 6.36 9.33 2.95
N GLU A 173 7.09 10.11 3.76
CA GLU A 173 7.50 11.48 3.40
C GLU A 173 8.49 11.50 2.23
N HIS A 174 9.41 10.55 2.19
CA HIS A 174 10.31 10.37 1.06
C HIS A 174 9.54 9.91 -0.20
N SER A 175 8.56 9.02 -0.05
CA SER A 175 7.69 8.60 -1.16
C SER A 175 6.92 9.78 -1.74
N GLU A 176 6.29 10.61 -0.89
CA GLU A 176 5.63 11.84 -1.31
C GLU A 176 6.58 12.73 -2.13
N THR A 177 7.79 12.97 -1.63
CA THR A 177 8.80 13.80 -2.32
C THR A 177 9.12 13.25 -3.70
N LEU A 178 9.30 11.94 -3.84
CA LEU A 178 9.64 11.28 -5.11
C LEU A 178 8.50 11.31 -6.12
N ILE A 179 7.24 11.17 -5.68
CA ILE A 179 6.11 11.07 -6.61
C ILE A 179 5.39 12.40 -6.86
N ALA A 180 5.55 13.42 -6.03
CA ALA A 180 4.90 14.71 -6.21
C ALA A 180 5.14 15.37 -7.61
N PRO A 181 6.33 15.30 -8.21
CA PRO A 181 6.54 15.76 -9.58
C PRO A 181 5.72 14.99 -10.62
N LEU A 182 5.59 13.65 -10.45
CA LEU A 182 4.80 12.80 -11.34
C LEU A 182 3.31 13.06 -11.18
N ALA A 183 2.85 13.22 -9.93
CA ALA A 183 1.46 13.58 -9.61
C ALA A 183 1.05 14.89 -10.31
N ARG A 184 1.88 15.93 -10.23
CA ARG A 184 1.64 17.20 -10.95
C ARG A 184 1.63 17.03 -12.45
N LEU A 185 2.55 16.24 -13.01
CA LEU A 185 2.62 15.99 -14.45
C LEU A 185 1.35 15.32 -14.99
N MET A 186 0.77 14.43 -14.19
CA MET A 186 -0.44 13.66 -14.53
C MET A 186 -1.74 14.37 -14.16
N GLY A 187 -1.69 15.47 -13.41
CA GLY A 187 -2.88 16.13 -12.85
C GLY A 187 -3.57 15.27 -11.78
N CYS A 188 -2.81 14.42 -11.09
CA CYS A 188 -3.28 13.50 -10.07
C CYS A 188 -2.92 14.04 -8.67
N ASP A 189 -3.61 15.10 -8.24
CA ASP A 189 -3.26 15.85 -7.03
C ASP A 189 -3.36 15.03 -5.75
N TRP A 190 -4.16 13.95 -5.75
CA TRP A 190 -4.32 13.06 -4.60
C TRP A 190 -3.17 12.05 -4.42
N ALA A 191 -2.34 11.82 -5.44
CA ALA A 191 -1.32 10.77 -5.41
C ALA A 191 -0.26 11.00 -4.32
N ALA A 192 0.26 12.21 -4.20
CA ALA A 192 1.28 12.54 -3.21
C ALA A 192 0.74 12.44 -1.76
N PRO A 193 -0.43 13.03 -1.42
CA PRO A 193 -1.07 12.78 -0.12
C PRO A 193 -1.37 11.31 0.15
N ALA A 194 -1.79 10.53 -0.85
CA ALA A 194 -2.09 9.12 -0.67
C ALA A 194 -0.88 8.33 -0.18
N VAL A 195 0.28 8.51 -0.82
CA VAL A 195 1.49 7.80 -0.41
C VAL A 195 2.11 8.34 0.87
N ARG A 196 1.89 9.63 1.21
CA ARG A 196 2.31 10.17 2.50
C ARG A 196 1.56 9.53 3.66
N HIS A 197 0.25 9.28 3.49
CA HIS A 197 -0.64 8.91 4.60
C HIS A 197 -1.06 7.44 4.61
N HIS A 198 -0.42 6.56 3.81
CA HIS A 198 -0.80 5.15 3.75
C HIS A 198 -0.51 4.36 5.04
N HIS A 199 0.31 4.89 5.94
CA HIS A 199 0.55 4.36 7.29
C HIS A 199 -0.20 5.12 8.39
N GLU A 200 -1.10 6.03 8.02
CA GLU A 200 -2.04 6.58 8.99
C GLU A 200 -3.06 5.52 9.41
N ARG A 201 -3.58 5.67 10.62
CA ARG A 201 -4.52 4.73 11.22
C ARG A 201 -5.83 5.44 11.55
N ILE A 202 -6.94 4.75 11.36
CA ILE A 202 -8.27 5.29 11.67
C ILE A 202 -8.38 5.80 13.12
N ASP A 203 -7.66 5.18 14.06
CA ASP A 203 -7.61 5.57 15.46
C ASP A 203 -6.66 6.75 15.76
N GLY A 204 -5.98 7.33 14.76
CA GLY A 204 -5.04 8.45 14.91
C GLY A 204 -3.69 8.07 15.51
N MET A 205 -3.39 6.78 15.63
CA MET A 205 -2.11 6.28 16.17
C MET A 205 -1.11 5.95 15.05
N GLY A 206 -1.37 6.41 13.83
CA GLY A 206 -0.52 6.23 12.66
C GLY A 206 0.60 7.26 12.55
N TYR A 207 1.23 7.30 11.40
CA TYR A 207 2.28 8.25 11.05
C TYR A 207 2.19 8.60 9.55
N PRO A 208 2.78 9.73 9.08
CA PRO A 208 3.64 10.68 9.80
C PRO A 208 2.89 11.77 10.57
N ASP A 209 1.63 12.08 10.19
CA ASP A 209 0.92 13.28 10.66
C ASP A 209 -0.13 12.97 11.75
N SER A 210 -0.30 11.70 12.12
CA SER A 210 -1.29 11.22 13.10
C SER A 210 -2.73 11.63 12.78
N LEU A 211 -3.07 11.56 11.48
CA LEU A 211 -4.44 11.79 11.01
C LEU A 211 -5.36 10.67 11.48
N ALA A 212 -6.66 10.98 11.68
CA ALA A 212 -7.63 10.04 12.19
C ALA A 212 -8.91 10.02 11.33
N GLY A 213 -9.55 8.86 11.21
CA GLY A 213 -10.84 8.71 10.56
C GLY A 213 -10.85 9.22 9.11
N GLU A 214 -11.78 10.11 8.81
CA GLU A 214 -11.97 10.69 7.47
C GLU A 214 -10.98 11.81 7.12
N ASP A 215 -10.18 12.29 8.06
CA ASP A 215 -9.08 13.21 7.78
C ASP A 215 -7.96 12.52 6.97
N ILE A 216 -7.89 11.18 7.03
CA ILE A 216 -7.01 10.39 6.17
C ILE A 216 -7.60 10.34 4.76
N PRO A 217 -6.86 10.70 3.70
CA PRO A 217 -7.34 10.61 2.32
C PRO A 217 -7.91 9.22 2.01
N LEU A 218 -9.02 9.17 1.27
CA LEU A 218 -9.66 7.90 0.89
C LEU A 218 -8.67 6.95 0.21
N GLU A 219 -7.85 7.51 -0.65
CA GLU A 219 -6.87 6.77 -1.45
C GLU A 219 -5.78 6.15 -0.56
N ALA A 220 -5.32 6.88 0.46
CA ALA A 220 -4.40 6.34 1.46
C ALA A 220 -5.02 5.18 2.23
N ARG A 221 -6.30 5.29 2.62
CA ARG A 221 -7.04 4.22 3.31
C ARG A 221 -7.21 2.97 2.43
N ILE A 222 -7.42 3.14 1.11
CA ILE A 222 -7.48 2.05 0.14
C ILE A 222 -6.12 1.35 0.05
N ILE A 223 -5.04 2.11 -0.13
CA ILE A 223 -3.68 1.58 -0.22
C ILE A 223 -3.32 0.82 1.07
N ALA A 224 -3.64 1.38 2.25
CA ALA A 224 -3.36 0.75 3.54
C ALA A 224 -4.00 -0.64 3.69
N VAL A 225 -5.23 -0.85 3.20
CA VAL A 225 -5.88 -2.17 3.23
C VAL A 225 -5.18 -3.16 2.30
N CYS A 226 -4.79 -2.71 1.11
CA CYS A 226 -4.09 -3.54 0.12
C CYS A 226 -2.68 -3.91 0.58
N ASP A 227 -1.94 -2.95 1.16
CA ASP A 227 -0.63 -3.15 1.74
C ASP A 227 -0.67 -4.16 2.90
N ALA A 228 -1.58 -3.97 3.87
CA ALA A 228 -1.78 -4.90 4.96
C ALA A 228 -2.12 -6.33 4.48
N TYR A 229 -2.93 -6.45 3.44
CA TYR A 229 -3.24 -7.75 2.84
C TYR A 229 -2.02 -8.38 2.20
N ASP A 230 -1.29 -7.67 1.33
CA ASP A 230 -0.13 -8.22 0.63
C ASP A 230 1.00 -8.58 1.61
N ALA A 231 1.17 -7.80 2.68
CA ALA A 231 2.09 -8.12 3.76
C ALA A 231 1.82 -9.50 4.42
N MET A 232 0.57 -9.95 4.44
CA MET A 232 0.14 -11.25 5.01
C MET A 232 0.07 -12.36 3.96
N ALA A 233 -0.30 -12.04 2.72
CA ALA A 233 -0.57 -13.01 1.65
C ALA A 233 0.67 -13.28 0.78
N GLY A 234 1.58 -12.31 0.66
CA GLY A 234 2.78 -12.40 -0.18
C GLY A 234 3.73 -13.50 0.29
N ARG A 235 4.40 -14.15 -0.67
CA ARG A 235 5.49 -15.08 -0.39
C ARG A 235 6.73 -14.28 0.00
N ARG A 236 6.99 -14.16 1.29
CA ARG A 236 8.23 -13.57 1.77
C ARG A 236 9.30 -14.67 1.90
N PRO A 237 10.60 -14.38 1.64
CA PRO A 237 11.68 -15.39 1.67
C PRO A 237 11.79 -16.18 2.97
N TYR A 238 11.18 -15.69 4.05
CA TYR A 238 11.32 -16.22 5.41
C TYR A 238 9.99 -16.53 6.11
N GLN A 239 8.85 -16.27 5.45
CA GLN A 239 7.54 -16.53 6.01
C GLN A 239 6.61 -17.02 4.89
N GLY A 240 6.09 -18.24 5.03
CA GLY A 240 5.03 -18.73 4.15
C GLY A 240 3.81 -17.82 4.21
N SER A 241 3.06 -17.72 3.11
CA SER A 241 1.79 -16.98 3.10
C SER A 241 0.86 -17.52 4.19
N LEU A 242 0.19 -16.63 4.91
CA LEU A 242 -0.81 -17.03 5.90
C LEU A 242 -2.01 -17.72 5.22
N ALA A 243 -2.69 -18.59 5.97
CA ALA A 243 -3.94 -19.17 5.52
C ALA A 243 -4.98 -18.06 5.30
N GLU A 244 -5.84 -18.22 4.29
CA GLU A 244 -6.86 -17.23 3.97
C GLU A 244 -7.78 -16.90 5.15
N SER A 245 -8.14 -17.93 5.95
CA SER A 245 -8.94 -17.73 7.16
C SER A 245 -8.26 -16.79 8.16
N THR A 246 -6.95 -16.96 8.38
CA THR A 246 -6.16 -16.09 9.27
C THR A 246 -6.05 -14.67 8.72
N ILE A 247 -5.86 -14.51 7.41
CA ILE A 247 -5.84 -13.18 6.78
C ILE A 247 -7.19 -12.49 6.97
N ARG A 248 -8.31 -13.19 6.75
CA ARG A 248 -9.67 -12.66 6.96
C ARG A 248 -9.87 -12.19 8.41
N GLU A 249 -9.46 -13.01 9.37
CA GLU A 249 -9.57 -12.68 10.79
C GLU A 249 -8.74 -11.44 11.14
N ASN A 250 -7.51 -11.37 10.66
CA ASN A 250 -6.61 -10.23 10.92
C ASN A 250 -7.13 -8.92 10.31
N LEU A 251 -7.57 -8.94 9.05
CA LEU A 251 -8.14 -7.75 8.40
C LEU A 251 -9.43 -7.29 9.10
N ALA A 252 -10.32 -8.24 9.45
CA ALA A 252 -11.54 -7.92 10.17
C ALA A 252 -11.26 -7.33 11.56
N ALA A 253 -10.25 -7.82 12.27
CA ALA A 253 -9.83 -7.31 13.57
C ALA A 253 -9.17 -5.93 13.48
N ALA A 254 -8.48 -5.61 12.37
CA ALA A 254 -7.86 -4.31 12.13
C ALA A 254 -8.90 -3.23 11.76
N GLY A 255 -10.05 -3.63 11.20
CA GLY A 255 -11.10 -2.71 10.79
C GLY A 255 -11.65 -1.88 11.97
N GLY A 256 -11.77 -0.57 11.77
CA GLY A 256 -12.26 0.38 12.77
C GLY A 256 -11.21 0.84 13.79
N SER A 257 -9.98 0.34 13.70
CA SER A 257 -8.85 0.80 14.49
C SER A 257 -7.66 1.18 13.59
N HIS A 258 -7.00 0.20 12.99
CA HIS A 258 -5.89 0.46 12.07
C HIS A 258 -6.40 0.84 10.67
N LEU A 259 -7.35 0.07 10.16
CA LEU A 259 -7.87 0.16 8.80
C LEU A 259 -9.32 0.66 8.79
N ASP A 260 -9.73 1.25 7.67
CA ASP A 260 -11.11 1.66 7.48
C ASP A 260 -12.04 0.43 7.38
N GLN A 261 -12.99 0.35 8.30
CA GLN A 261 -13.91 -0.78 8.42
C GLN A 261 -14.75 -0.98 7.16
N SER A 262 -15.15 0.09 6.48
CA SER A 262 -15.98 0.02 5.27
C SER A 262 -15.17 -0.52 4.09
N ILE A 263 -13.94 -0.09 3.94
CA ILE A 263 -13.01 -0.57 2.90
C ILE A 263 -12.64 -2.03 3.15
N VAL A 264 -12.33 -2.39 4.40
CA VAL A 264 -12.07 -3.78 4.80
C VAL A 264 -13.26 -4.69 4.46
N ALA A 265 -14.49 -4.24 4.68
CA ALA A 265 -15.68 -5.03 4.37
C ALA A 265 -15.79 -5.34 2.86
N VAL A 266 -15.56 -4.34 1.98
CA VAL A 266 -15.54 -4.53 0.53
C VAL A 266 -14.41 -5.49 0.14
N PHE A 267 -13.20 -5.29 0.70
CA PHE A 267 -12.05 -6.14 0.41
C PHE A 267 -12.31 -7.61 0.77
N LEU A 268 -12.87 -7.87 1.95
CA LEU A 268 -13.16 -9.22 2.43
C LEU A 268 -14.25 -9.91 1.60
N ASP A 269 -15.22 -9.20 1.05
CA ASP A 269 -16.22 -9.76 0.11
C ASP A 269 -15.56 -10.31 -1.16
N LYS A 270 -14.48 -9.67 -1.63
CA LYS A 270 -13.76 -10.02 -2.87
C LYS A 270 -12.44 -10.76 -2.64
N LEU A 271 -12.05 -11.07 -1.41
CA LEU A 271 -10.72 -11.56 -1.05
C LEU A 271 -10.28 -12.79 -1.86
N SER A 272 -11.14 -13.78 -2.01
CA SER A 272 -10.80 -15.01 -2.77
C SER A 272 -10.55 -14.70 -4.25
N TYR A 273 -11.31 -13.77 -4.84
CA TYR A 273 -11.11 -13.30 -6.20
C TYR A 273 -9.77 -12.55 -6.36
N TYR A 274 -9.45 -11.64 -5.42
CA TYR A 274 -8.16 -10.93 -5.44
C TYR A 274 -6.99 -11.90 -5.31
N ARG A 275 -7.10 -12.87 -4.41
CA ARG A 275 -6.07 -13.89 -4.20
C ARG A 275 -5.82 -14.70 -5.47
N GLU A 276 -6.86 -15.19 -6.11
CA GLU A 276 -6.74 -15.92 -7.36
C GLU A 276 -6.11 -15.07 -8.46
N ARG A 277 -6.54 -13.81 -8.58
CA ARG A 277 -6.08 -12.92 -9.64
C ARG A 277 -4.61 -12.50 -9.49
N ILE A 278 -4.14 -12.30 -8.28
CA ILE A 278 -2.80 -11.78 -7.99
C ILE A 278 -1.77 -12.91 -7.87
N TYR A 279 -2.12 -14.01 -7.21
CA TYR A 279 -1.15 -15.05 -6.83
C TYR A 279 -1.31 -16.39 -7.55
N ALA A 280 -2.32 -16.58 -8.45
CA ALA A 280 -2.50 -17.85 -9.18
C ALA A 280 -1.42 -18.12 -10.23
N SER A 281 -0.61 -17.12 -10.59
CA SER A 281 0.43 -17.22 -11.60
C SER A 281 1.86 -17.25 -11.03
N ALA A 282 2.00 -17.38 -9.72
CA ALA A 282 3.29 -17.38 -9.01
C ALA A 282 3.73 -18.77 -8.52
#